data_6120bcb18be9d83304dedadc730e8283
#
_entry.id   6120bcb18be9d83304dedadc730e8283
#
_cell.length_a   1.000
_cell.length_b   1.000
_cell.length_c   1.000
_cell.angle_alpha   90.00
_cell.angle_beta   90.00
_cell.angle_gamma   90.00
#
_symmetry.space_group_name_H-M   'P 1'
#
loop_
_entity.id
_entity.type
_entity.pdbx_description
1 polymer ?
#
loop_
_entity_poly.entity_id
_entity_poly.type
_entity_poly.pdbx_seq_one_letter_code
_entity_poly.pdbx_strand_id
1 'polypeptide(L)'
;MLLGLSAAPASAHTISGPKPSNYRSRVVAIAPSIPGISARVVDLGSKLEITNRTSTEITVLGYEGEPYLRIGPAGVFENLHSQATYINRTRQGSRVPPGVDTAPDAVPEWKKISSGHSTSWHDHNIHWMQAQLPPEVARAPGSFHHLSQRNVILRYNDQRVAIAVALDWVPGPNGLPWIVPLIALFLFGLLAVVVTKWWRLLPALLVVLVASDIAHAIAFEIPRPGGNLTKVLQFIGGNFVSIAVWAAAIPTVIALVRRRAEALYGVVFVGLLVALIGGATDLAALWKSQLPDAGPPWLTRLEVVVALGLGGGLVAGALIRMVRSRAAALPAAEGRWLSLLVSGLTAAELERIARDLDTDEVLEVAFRDLASRAAPVRDAFAAGPVAFVVTDEEPVMVWTVGEAGASDELRAVRGSVEAPAAEIRAPFTVLLQLLAGTVLVDDARSGSRLTTTGDGALISQLAPYLAEQSPLTMVEGSAPAS
;
A
#
# COMPACT_ATOMS: atom_id res chain seq x y z
N MET A 1 38.45 10.35 -15.56
CA MET A 1 37.53 9.85 -16.58
C MET A 1 36.20 9.56 -15.86
N LEU A 2 35.39 10.60 -15.71
CA LEU A 2 34.08 10.53 -15.05
C LEU A 2 33.08 9.99 -16.10
N LEU A 3 32.63 8.75 -15.89
CA LEU A 3 31.51 8.18 -16.63
C LEU A 3 30.25 8.97 -16.28
N GLY A 4 29.79 9.79 -17.23
CA GLY A 4 28.48 10.43 -17.16
C GLY A 4 27.40 9.37 -17.23
N LEU A 5 26.93 8.90 -16.08
CA LEU A 5 25.68 8.18 -15.94
C LEU A 5 24.55 9.17 -16.25
N SER A 6 24.07 9.18 -17.49
CA SER A 6 22.78 9.78 -17.81
C SER A 6 21.74 9.08 -16.97
N ALA A 7 21.32 9.69 -15.88
CA ALA A 7 20.18 9.22 -15.11
C ALA A 7 18.96 9.25 -16.02
N ALA A 8 18.54 8.08 -16.50
CA ALA A 8 17.19 7.95 -17.04
C ALA A 8 16.21 8.40 -15.95
N PRO A 9 15.16 9.17 -16.29
CA PRO A 9 14.18 9.59 -15.31
C PRO A 9 13.65 8.35 -14.59
N ALA A 10 13.81 8.33 -13.28
CA ALA A 10 13.28 7.29 -12.41
C ALA A 10 11.76 7.36 -12.48
N SER A 11 11.19 6.49 -13.30
CA SER A 11 9.74 6.36 -13.46
C SER A 11 9.29 5.25 -12.53
N ALA A 12 8.38 5.55 -11.62
CA ALA A 12 7.63 4.52 -10.92
C ALA A 12 6.99 3.60 -11.98
N HIS A 13 7.06 2.31 -11.74
CA HIS A 13 6.75 1.21 -12.65
C HIS A 13 5.57 1.44 -13.60
N THR A 14 4.52 2.09 -13.13
CA THR A 14 3.26 2.30 -13.84
C THR A 14 3.02 3.71 -14.35
N ILE A 15 3.82 4.69 -13.96
CA ILE A 15 3.62 6.09 -14.38
C ILE A 15 4.08 6.34 -15.81
N SER A 16 5.10 5.61 -16.31
CA SER A 16 5.69 5.80 -17.63
C SER A 16 5.73 4.55 -18.50
N GLY A 17 5.27 3.39 -18.00
CA GLY A 17 5.19 2.14 -18.75
C GLY A 17 3.99 2.07 -19.71
N PRO A 18 3.90 0.99 -20.52
CA PRO A 18 2.72 0.74 -21.34
C PRO A 18 1.49 0.51 -20.46
N LYS A 19 0.39 1.22 -20.77
CA LYS A 19 -0.86 1.15 -19.99
C LYS A 19 -1.84 0.15 -20.60
N PRO A 20 -2.66 -0.55 -19.80
CA PRO A 20 -3.72 -1.41 -20.29
C PRO A 20 -4.58 -0.73 -21.37
N SER A 21 -4.92 -1.46 -22.42
CA SER A 21 -5.59 -0.91 -23.61
C SER A 21 -6.56 -1.92 -24.21
N ASN A 22 -7.41 -1.48 -25.14
CA ASN A 22 -8.22 -2.35 -25.98
C ASN A 22 -7.71 -2.43 -27.43
N TYR A 23 -6.63 -1.73 -27.73
CA TYR A 23 -5.97 -1.81 -29.03
C TYR A 23 -4.94 -2.93 -29.02
N ARG A 24 -5.05 -3.82 -30.03
CA ARG A 24 -4.14 -4.95 -30.21
C ARG A 24 -3.43 -4.81 -31.54
N SER A 25 -2.13 -4.58 -31.52
CA SER A 25 -1.26 -4.63 -32.69
C SER A 25 -0.56 -5.98 -32.76
N ARG A 26 -0.48 -6.58 -33.91
CA ARG A 26 0.17 -7.88 -34.12
C ARG A 26 0.80 -7.99 -35.53
N VAL A 27 1.96 -8.61 -35.61
CA VAL A 27 2.53 -8.99 -36.89
C VAL A 27 1.67 -10.13 -37.48
N VAL A 28 1.18 -9.92 -38.69
CA VAL A 28 0.33 -10.88 -39.40
C VAL A 28 1.18 -11.75 -40.35
N ALA A 29 2.12 -11.13 -41.07
CA ALA A 29 2.98 -11.83 -42.02
C ALA A 29 4.29 -11.08 -42.23
N ILE A 30 5.31 -11.81 -42.67
CA ILE A 30 6.55 -11.31 -43.24
C ILE A 30 6.65 -11.92 -44.65
N ALA A 31 6.60 -11.11 -45.68
CA ALA A 31 6.55 -11.57 -47.05
C ALA A 31 7.57 -10.85 -47.95
N PRO A 32 8.46 -11.57 -48.60
CA PRO A 32 8.75 -12.98 -48.43
C PRO A 32 9.35 -13.31 -47.04
N SER A 33 9.11 -14.52 -46.54
CA SER A 33 9.72 -14.99 -45.29
C SER A 33 11.20 -15.30 -45.54
N ILE A 34 12.07 -14.74 -44.68
CA ILE A 34 13.52 -14.96 -44.73
C ILE A 34 13.95 -15.61 -43.42
N PRO A 35 14.53 -16.83 -43.46
CA PRO A 35 15.07 -17.48 -42.28
C PRO A 35 16.09 -16.58 -41.55
N GLY A 36 15.93 -16.38 -40.24
CA GLY A 36 16.80 -15.50 -39.45
C GLY A 36 16.32 -14.06 -39.33
N ILE A 37 15.27 -13.64 -40.05
CA ILE A 37 14.57 -12.37 -39.85
C ILE A 37 13.28 -12.64 -39.13
N SER A 38 13.07 -11.96 -38.00
CA SER A 38 11.82 -12.02 -37.22
C SER A 38 11.38 -10.63 -36.78
N ALA A 39 10.08 -10.47 -36.67
CA ALA A 39 9.47 -9.24 -36.16
C ALA A 39 8.37 -9.58 -35.12
N ARG A 40 8.27 -8.77 -34.08
CA ARG A 40 7.19 -8.84 -33.10
C ARG A 40 6.79 -7.46 -32.65
N VAL A 41 5.54 -7.34 -32.23
CA VAL A 41 5.05 -6.13 -31.58
C VAL A 41 5.28 -6.24 -30.08
N VAL A 42 5.83 -5.20 -29.48
CA VAL A 42 6.13 -5.11 -28.06
C VAL A 42 5.53 -3.85 -27.44
N ASP A 43 5.66 -3.68 -26.12
CA ASP A 43 5.12 -2.52 -25.39
C ASP A 43 3.63 -2.26 -25.68
N LEU A 44 2.80 -3.33 -25.58
CA LEU A 44 1.35 -3.27 -25.84
C LEU A 44 0.97 -2.64 -27.18
N GLY A 45 1.68 -2.98 -28.24
CA GLY A 45 1.34 -2.51 -29.57
C GLY A 45 2.01 -1.21 -29.98
N SER A 46 2.77 -0.55 -29.10
CA SER A 46 3.37 0.74 -29.40
C SER A 46 4.71 0.66 -30.13
N LYS A 47 5.41 -0.48 -30.04
CA LYS A 47 6.71 -0.66 -30.68
C LYS A 47 6.75 -1.89 -31.55
N LEU A 48 7.44 -1.78 -32.69
CA LEU A 48 7.86 -2.90 -33.51
C LEU A 48 9.32 -3.25 -33.19
N GLU A 49 9.56 -4.53 -32.86
CA GLU A 49 10.92 -5.06 -32.69
C GLU A 49 11.26 -5.94 -33.90
N ILE A 50 12.42 -5.71 -34.48
CA ILE A 50 12.98 -6.54 -35.57
C ILE A 50 14.30 -7.12 -35.11
N THR A 51 14.47 -8.42 -35.36
CA THR A 51 15.71 -9.15 -35.13
C THR A 51 16.21 -9.70 -36.49
N ASN A 52 17.46 -9.44 -36.79
CA ASN A 52 18.16 -10.01 -37.96
C ASN A 52 19.34 -10.87 -37.52
N ARG A 53 19.20 -12.18 -37.66
CA ARG A 53 20.25 -13.17 -37.34
C ARG A 53 20.93 -13.71 -38.59
N THR A 54 20.69 -13.10 -39.76
CA THR A 54 21.36 -13.46 -40.97
C THR A 54 22.76 -12.83 -41.05
N SER A 55 23.60 -13.30 -41.95
CA SER A 55 24.89 -12.68 -42.24
C SER A 55 24.80 -11.39 -43.08
N THR A 56 23.62 -11.06 -43.58
CA THR A 56 23.37 -9.91 -44.45
C THR A 56 22.66 -8.80 -43.69
N GLU A 57 23.09 -7.57 -43.88
CA GLU A 57 22.42 -6.40 -43.31
C GLU A 57 21.04 -6.19 -43.98
N ILE A 58 20.04 -5.80 -43.18
CA ILE A 58 18.76 -5.31 -43.69
C ILE A 58 18.65 -3.81 -43.45
N THR A 59 17.96 -3.13 -44.37
CA THR A 59 17.60 -1.72 -44.23
C THR A 59 16.10 -1.59 -44.02
N VAL A 60 15.68 -1.02 -42.91
CA VAL A 60 14.28 -0.63 -42.66
C VAL A 60 14.04 0.69 -43.35
N LEU A 61 12.96 0.81 -44.10
CA LEU A 61 12.57 2.06 -44.75
C LEU A 61 11.67 2.88 -43.83
N GLY A 62 11.85 4.19 -43.84
CA GLY A 62 11.00 5.16 -43.17
C GLY A 62 9.67 5.40 -43.90
N TYR A 63 8.94 6.40 -43.49
CA TYR A 63 7.56 6.67 -43.90
C TYR A 63 7.46 7.16 -45.35
N GLU A 64 8.50 7.79 -45.88
CA GLU A 64 8.59 8.28 -47.25
C GLU A 64 9.46 7.38 -48.16
N GLY A 65 9.90 6.23 -47.61
CA GLY A 65 10.71 5.25 -48.30
C GLY A 65 12.23 5.48 -48.20
N GLU A 66 12.64 6.47 -47.42
CA GLU A 66 14.02 6.76 -47.06
C GLU A 66 14.64 5.64 -46.22
N PRO A 67 15.97 5.39 -46.29
CA PRO A 67 16.64 4.48 -45.35
C PRO A 67 16.55 5.00 -43.93
N TYR A 68 15.96 4.19 -43.00
CA TYR A 68 15.75 4.58 -41.61
C TYR A 68 16.71 3.86 -40.64
N LEU A 69 16.71 2.54 -40.65
CA LEU A 69 17.57 1.73 -39.77
C LEU A 69 18.34 0.70 -40.62
N ARG A 70 19.57 0.39 -40.20
CA ARG A 70 20.31 -0.80 -40.68
C ARG A 70 20.50 -1.75 -39.50
N ILE A 71 20.21 -3.03 -39.72
CA ILE A 71 20.32 -4.09 -38.70
C ILE A 71 21.10 -5.26 -39.35
N GLY A 72 22.26 -5.58 -38.78
CA GLY A 72 23.10 -6.63 -39.36
C GLY A 72 24.21 -7.11 -38.41
N PRO A 73 25.18 -7.87 -38.93
CA PRO A 73 26.28 -8.41 -38.12
C PRO A 73 27.14 -7.33 -37.47
N ALA A 74 27.26 -6.14 -38.05
CA ALA A 74 28.01 -5.02 -37.47
C ALA A 74 27.28 -4.27 -36.38
N GLY A 75 26.00 -4.60 -36.16
CA GLY A 75 25.11 -3.97 -35.16
C GLY A 75 23.91 -3.26 -35.78
N VAL A 76 23.37 -2.30 -35.05
CA VAL A 76 22.22 -1.47 -35.43
C VAL A 76 22.69 -0.03 -35.61
N PHE A 77 22.27 0.57 -36.72
CA PHE A 77 22.56 1.97 -37.03
C PHE A 77 21.27 2.72 -37.34
N GLU A 78 21.14 3.95 -36.88
CA GLU A 78 20.06 4.88 -37.24
C GLU A 78 20.59 5.91 -38.27
N ASN A 79 19.75 6.28 -39.22
CA ASN A 79 20.06 7.35 -40.16
C ASN A 79 19.61 8.69 -39.59
N LEU A 80 20.55 9.59 -39.30
CA LEU A 80 20.24 10.92 -38.78
C LEU A 80 19.54 11.83 -39.80
N HIS A 81 19.60 11.50 -41.13
CA HIS A 81 18.88 12.19 -42.19
C HIS A 81 17.51 11.56 -42.51
N SER A 82 17.05 10.57 -41.72
CA SER A 82 15.67 10.07 -41.84
C SER A 82 14.74 10.80 -40.90
N GLN A 83 13.61 11.27 -41.41
CA GLN A 83 12.53 11.85 -40.59
C GLN A 83 12.01 10.85 -39.57
N ALA A 84 11.95 9.54 -39.94
CA ALA A 84 11.52 8.47 -39.03
C ALA A 84 12.39 8.37 -37.78
N THR A 85 13.69 8.73 -37.83
CA THR A 85 14.58 8.77 -36.66
C THR A 85 14.04 9.68 -35.56
N TYR A 86 13.44 10.79 -35.89
CA TYR A 86 12.91 11.76 -34.92
C TYR A 86 11.45 11.46 -34.56
N ILE A 87 10.61 11.11 -35.51
CA ILE A 87 9.22 10.76 -35.30
C ILE A 87 9.10 9.56 -34.34
N ASN A 88 9.94 8.54 -34.55
CA ASN A 88 9.87 7.27 -33.81
C ASN A 88 10.57 7.26 -32.45
N ARG A 89 11.17 8.37 -32.00
CA ARG A 89 11.83 8.44 -30.66
C ARG A 89 10.87 8.32 -29.53
N THR A 90 9.69 8.89 -29.66
CA THR A 90 8.65 8.86 -28.63
C THR A 90 7.29 8.58 -29.28
N ARG A 91 6.31 8.23 -28.47
CA ARG A 91 4.94 8.02 -28.96
C ARG A 91 4.31 9.28 -29.59
N GLN A 92 4.72 10.46 -29.15
CA GLN A 92 4.25 11.74 -29.67
C GLN A 92 5.10 12.27 -30.81
N GLY A 93 6.22 11.62 -31.11
CA GLY A 93 7.24 12.09 -32.00
C GLY A 93 8.18 13.14 -31.36
N SER A 94 9.29 13.40 -32.02
CA SER A 94 10.22 14.49 -31.68
C SER A 94 10.41 15.37 -32.91
N ARG A 95 10.70 16.65 -32.68
CA ARG A 95 11.00 17.57 -33.77
C ARG A 95 12.38 17.23 -34.36
N VAL A 96 12.50 17.39 -35.66
CA VAL A 96 13.81 17.36 -36.38
C VAL A 96 14.64 18.54 -35.87
N PRO A 97 15.90 18.35 -35.46
CA PRO A 97 16.77 19.45 -35.07
C PRO A 97 16.97 20.45 -36.24
N PRO A 98 17.08 21.77 -35.95
CA PRO A 98 17.36 22.76 -36.97
C PRO A 98 18.62 22.44 -37.75
N GLY A 99 18.57 22.60 -39.08
CA GLY A 99 19.72 22.39 -39.97
C GLY A 99 19.97 20.94 -40.42
N VAL A 100 19.16 19.97 -39.94
CA VAL A 100 19.22 18.59 -40.40
C VAL A 100 18.38 18.43 -41.67
N ASP A 101 19.00 17.97 -42.74
CA ASP A 101 18.30 17.62 -43.97
C ASP A 101 17.67 16.23 -43.83
N THR A 102 16.34 16.17 -43.89
CA THR A 102 15.58 14.93 -43.83
C THR A 102 14.75 14.66 -45.07
N ALA A 103 15.16 15.25 -46.22
CA ALA A 103 14.56 14.92 -47.51
C ALA A 103 14.67 13.40 -47.77
N PRO A 104 13.67 12.78 -48.42
CA PRO A 104 13.69 11.33 -48.69
C PRO A 104 14.90 10.84 -49.49
N ASP A 105 15.51 11.71 -50.28
CA ASP A 105 16.68 11.47 -51.08
C ASP A 105 18.00 11.98 -50.49
N ALA A 106 17.95 12.53 -49.25
CA ALA A 106 19.15 12.96 -48.54
C ALA A 106 20.12 11.80 -48.32
N VAL A 107 21.43 12.11 -48.50
CA VAL A 107 22.48 11.11 -48.29
C VAL A 107 22.45 10.64 -46.82
N PRO A 108 22.33 9.33 -46.54
CA PRO A 108 22.22 8.82 -45.21
C PRO A 108 23.45 9.10 -44.34
N GLU A 109 23.25 9.62 -43.14
CA GLU A 109 24.25 9.74 -42.06
C GLU A 109 23.99 8.68 -41.00
N TRP A 110 24.84 7.64 -40.96
CA TRP A 110 24.65 6.48 -40.10
C TRP A 110 25.33 6.62 -38.75
N LYS A 111 24.53 6.56 -37.66
CA LYS A 111 25.01 6.53 -36.29
C LYS A 111 24.76 5.15 -35.69
N LYS A 112 25.80 4.50 -35.15
CA LYS A 112 25.65 3.24 -34.44
C LYS A 112 24.92 3.44 -33.11
N ILE A 113 23.83 2.69 -32.91
CA ILE A 113 23.01 2.74 -31.65
C ILE A 113 23.08 1.46 -30.84
N SER A 114 23.48 0.33 -31.45
CA SER A 114 23.64 -0.95 -30.75
C SER A 114 24.67 -1.84 -31.46
N SER A 115 25.30 -2.72 -30.67
CA SER A 115 26.13 -3.82 -31.22
C SER A 115 25.37 -5.13 -31.37
N GLY A 116 24.07 -5.16 -30.97
CA GLY A 116 23.21 -6.33 -31.09
C GLY A 116 22.60 -6.48 -32.49
N HIS A 117 21.82 -7.54 -32.67
CA HIS A 117 21.14 -7.91 -33.92
C HIS A 117 19.63 -7.58 -33.89
N SER A 118 19.18 -6.81 -32.88
CA SER A 118 17.76 -6.49 -32.67
C SER A 118 17.62 -5.04 -32.25
N THR A 119 16.53 -4.41 -32.68
CA THR A 119 16.13 -3.08 -32.20
C THR A 119 14.62 -2.94 -32.20
N SER A 120 14.10 -2.06 -31.36
CA SER A 120 12.67 -1.73 -31.30
C SER A 120 12.48 -0.21 -31.33
N TRP A 121 11.43 0.24 -31.98
CA TRP A 121 11.09 1.67 -32.07
C TRP A 121 9.56 1.87 -31.98
N HIS A 122 9.12 3.05 -31.59
CA HIS A 122 7.72 3.44 -31.73
C HIS A 122 7.41 3.60 -33.24
N ASP A 123 6.48 2.79 -33.75
CA ASP A 123 6.06 2.91 -35.13
C ASP A 123 4.63 3.47 -35.16
N HIS A 124 4.49 4.68 -35.72
CA HIS A 124 3.22 5.40 -35.75
C HIS A 124 2.17 4.76 -36.65
N ASN A 125 2.58 3.83 -37.54
CA ASN A 125 1.65 3.08 -38.42
C ASN A 125 0.98 1.90 -37.72
N ILE A 126 1.52 1.42 -36.56
CA ILE A 126 1.08 0.17 -35.97
C ILE A 126 0.17 0.36 -34.72
N HIS A 127 -0.05 1.60 -34.26
CA HIS A 127 -0.91 1.88 -33.15
C HIS A 127 -1.83 3.09 -33.38
N TRP A 128 -2.90 3.20 -32.60
CA TRP A 128 -3.84 4.30 -32.70
C TRP A 128 -3.25 5.57 -32.09
N MET A 129 -3.15 6.65 -32.90
CA MET A 129 -2.50 7.91 -32.55
C MET A 129 -3.46 8.97 -32.01
N GLN A 130 -4.76 8.85 -32.29
CA GLN A 130 -5.73 9.87 -31.92
C GLN A 130 -6.26 9.67 -30.51
N ALA A 131 -6.66 10.78 -29.86
CA ALA A 131 -7.29 10.73 -28.54
C ALA A 131 -8.73 10.18 -28.62
N GLN A 132 -9.42 10.45 -29.74
CA GLN A 132 -10.78 9.98 -29.99
C GLN A 132 -10.77 8.51 -30.42
N LEU A 133 -11.82 7.78 -30.06
CA LEU A 133 -12.04 6.43 -30.58
C LEU A 133 -12.31 6.47 -32.10
N PRO A 134 -11.87 5.43 -32.85
CA PRO A 134 -12.33 5.25 -34.22
C PRO A 134 -13.85 5.29 -34.31
N PRO A 135 -14.45 5.89 -35.37
CA PRO A 135 -15.91 6.03 -35.47
C PRO A 135 -16.69 4.70 -35.40
N GLU A 136 -16.13 3.62 -35.96
CA GLU A 136 -16.69 2.28 -35.87
C GLU A 136 -16.67 1.74 -34.44
N VAL A 137 -15.60 1.96 -33.69
CA VAL A 137 -15.49 1.58 -32.28
C VAL A 137 -16.43 2.41 -31.42
N ALA A 138 -16.54 3.72 -31.66
CA ALA A 138 -17.43 4.59 -30.92
C ALA A 138 -18.89 4.17 -31.04
N ARG A 139 -19.30 3.63 -32.22
CA ARG A 139 -20.66 3.12 -32.46
C ARG A 139 -20.94 1.79 -31.79
N ALA A 140 -19.92 0.91 -31.66
CA ALA A 140 -20.07 -0.43 -31.12
C ALA A 140 -18.82 -0.85 -30.30
N PRO A 141 -18.54 -0.22 -29.13
CA PRO A 141 -17.31 -0.43 -28.36
C PRO A 141 -17.20 -1.83 -27.75
N GLY A 142 -18.32 -2.53 -27.62
CA GLY A 142 -18.38 -3.92 -27.14
C GLY A 142 -18.11 -4.98 -28.20
N SER A 143 -17.84 -4.58 -29.45
CA SER A 143 -17.59 -5.49 -30.57
C SER A 143 -16.11 -5.45 -30.99
N PHE A 144 -15.67 -6.53 -31.62
CA PHE A 144 -14.34 -6.56 -32.27
C PHE A 144 -14.37 -5.73 -33.56
N HIS A 145 -13.34 -4.93 -33.80
CA HIS A 145 -13.15 -4.17 -35.02
C HIS A 145 -11.72 -4.34 -35.55
N HIS A 146 -11.59 -4.68 -36.81
CA HIS A 146 -10.34 -4.59 -37.52
C HIS A 146 -10.16 -3.14 -38.05
N LEU A 147 -9.19 -2.40 -37.52
CA LEU A 147 -9.05 -0.96 -37.75
C LEU A 147 -8.17 -0.66 -38.95
N SER A 148 -7.03 -1.35 -39.07
CA SER A 148 -6.10 -1.16 -40.18
C SER A 148 -5.11 -2.31 -40.28
N GLN A 149 -4.56 -2.46 -41.49
CA GLN A 149 -3.37 -3.26 -41.71
C GLN A 149 -2.36 -2.40 -42.49
N ARG A 150 -1.13 -2.29 -41.96
CA ARG A 150 -0.05 -1.50 -42.49
C ARG A 150 1.19 -2.37 -42.71
N ASN A 151 2.03 -1.99 -43.69
CA ASN A 151 3.27 -2.68 -44.00
C ASN A 151 4.46 -1.83 -43.58
N VAL A 152 5.36 -2.39 -42.78
CA VAL A 152 6.70 -1.86 -42.54
C VAL A 152 7.62 -2.55 -43.57
N ILE A 153 8.36 -1.77 -44.34
CA ILE A 153 9.15 -2.27 -45.47
C ILE A 153 10.61 -2.38 -45.09
N LEU A 154 11.20 -3.54 -45.43
CA LEU A 154 12.63 -3.79 -45.33
C LEU A 154 13.22 -4.02 -46.72
N ARG A 155 14.51 -3.73 -46.86
CA ARG A 155 15.35 -4.23 -47.98
C ARG A 155 16.30 -5.30 -47.47
N TYR A 156 16.36 -6.41 -48.19
CA TYR A 156 17.29 -7.52 -47.96
C TYR A 156 17.88 -7.94 -49.31
N ASN A 157 19.16 -7.70 -49.57
CA ASN A 157 19.79 -7.96 -50.87
C ASN A 157 18.96 -7.42 -52.04
N ASP A 158 18.59 -6.18 -52.04
CA ASP A 158 17.72 -5.51 -53.03
C ASP A 158 16.28 -6.05 -53.11
N GLN A 159 15.97 -7.13 -52.40
CA GLN A 159 14.61 -7.66 -52.27
C GLN A 159 13.80 -6.85 -51.24
N ARG A 160 12.63 -6.45 -51.68
CA ARG A 160 11.67 -5.81 -50.78
C ARG A 160 10.94 -6.85 -49.93
N VAL A 161 10.98 -6.70 -48.60
CA VAL A 161 10.29 -7.54 -47.64
C VAL A 161 9.27 -6.69 -46.90
N ALA A 162 8.01 -7.11 -46.86
CA ALA A 162 6.94 -6.43 -46.18
C ALA A 162 6.61 -7.14 -44.87
N ILE A 163 6.63 -6.41 -43.75
CA ILE A 163 6.10 -6.86 -42.45
C ILE A 163 4.71 -6.28 -42.33
N ALA A 164 3.68 -7.12 -42.48
CA ALA A 164 2.29 -6.74 -42.30
C ALA A 164 1.93 -6.72 -40.82
N VAL A 165 1.47 -5.58 -40.32
CA VAL A 165 1.00 -5.38 -38.92
C VAL A 165 -0.46 -4.99 -38.97
N ALA A 166 -1.30 -5.76 -38.28
CA ALA A 166 -2.72 -5.45 -38.07
C ALA A 166 -2.91 -4.70 -36.77
N LEU A 167 -3.78 -3.71 -36.81
CA LEU A 167 -4.32 -3.02 -35.63
C LEU A 167 -5.80 -3.36 -35.46
N ASP A 168 -6.14 -3.95 -34.35
CA ASP A 168 -7.49 -4.37 -34.00
C ASP A 168 -7.95 -3.65 -32.72
N TRP A 169 -9.27 -3.42 -32.62
CA TRP A 169 -9.93 -3.16 -31.35
C TRP A 169 -10.51 -4.48 -30.82
N VAL A 170 -10.09 -4.85 -29.60
CA VAL A 170 -10.61 -6.02 -28.89
C VAL A 170 -11.35 -5.50 -27.68
N PRO A 171 -12.69 -5.74 -27.57
CA PRO A 171 -13.44 -5.22 -26.45
C PRO A 171 -12.89 -5.77 -25.11
N GLY A 172 -12.90 -4.92 -24.11
CA GLY A 172 -12.51 -5.34 -22.76
C GLY A 172 -13.55 -6.23 -22.10
N PRO A 173 -13.19 -7.02 -21.10
CA PRO A 173 -14.14 -7.83 -20.35
C PRO A 173 -15.02 -6.95 -19.47
N ASN A 174 -16.12 -7.54 -18.99
CA ASN A 174 -16.87 -6.95 -17.89
C ASN A 174 -16.01 -6.99 -16.60
N GLY A 175 -15.67 -5.82 -16.09
CA GLY A 175 -14.87 -5.68 -14.87
C GLY A 175 -15.67 -5.81 -13.56
N LEU A 176 -17.01 -5.70 -13.63
CA LEU A 176 -17.86 -5.72 -12.43
C LEU A 176 -17.70 -6.97 -11.55
N PRO A 177 -17.57 -8.21 -12.10
CA PRO A 177 -17.33 -9.39 -11.28
C PRO A 177 -16.07 -9.30 -10.38
N TRP A 178 -15.08 -8.49 -10.76
CA TRP A 178 -13.86 -8.30 -9.97
C TRP A 178 -14.04 -7.38 -8.77
N ILE A 179 -15.12 -6.57 -8.76
CA ILE A 179 -15.46 -5.71 -7.60
C ILE A 179 -15.87 -6.56 -6.38
N VAL A 180 -16.52 -7.70 -6.60
CA VAL A 180 -16.94 -8.59 -5.50
C VAL A 180 -15.72 -9.12 -4.70
N PRO A 181 -14.72 -9.80 -5.32
CA PRO A 181 -13.55 -10.25 -4.59
C PRO A 181 -12.69 -9.08 -4.05
N LEU A 182 -12.69 -7.91 -4.71
CA LEU A 182 -12.03 -6.72 -4.19
C LEU A 182 -12.63 -6.30 -2.84
N ILE A 183 -13.95 -6.15 -2.77
CA ILE A 183 -14.66 -5.81 -1.52
C ILE A 183 -14.47 -6.91 -0.47
N ALA A 184 -14.57 -8.18 -0.87
CA ALA A 184 -14.36 -9.31 0.04
C ALA A 184 -12.96 -9.31 0.66
N LEU A 185 -11.91 -9.09 -0.13
CA LEU A 185 -10.53 -8.98 0.36
C LEU A 185 -10.31 -7.72 1.20
N PHE A 186 -10.96 -6.61 0.86
CA PHE A 186 -10.91 -5.39 1.67
C PHE A 186 -11.49 -5.64 3.07
N LEU A 187 -12.70 -6.20 3.13
CA LEU A 187 -13.34 -6.52 4.42
C LEU A 187 -12.55 -7.59 5.19
N PHE A 188 -12.02 -8.60 4.51
CA PHE A 188 -11.18 -9.61 5.15
C PHE A 188 -9.90 -9.01 5.74
N GLY A 189 -9.19 -8.16 4.99
CA GLY A 189 -7.99 -7.46 5.46
C GLY A 189 -8.29 -6.55 6.65
N LEU A 190 -9.39 -5.78 6.58
CA LEU A 190 -9.85 -4.92 7.66
C LEU A 190 -10.15 -5.72 8.94
N LEU A 191 -10.96 -6.77 8.81
CA LEU A 191 -11.34 -7.62 9.94
C LEU A 191 -10.14 -8.35 10.54
N ALA A 192 -9.17 -8.80 9.71
CA ALA A 192 -7.96 -9.45 10.17
C ALA A 192 -7.13 -8.57 11.12
N VAL A 193 -7.19 -7.24 10.94
CA VAL A 193 -6.51 -6.28 11.83
C VAL A 193 -7.36 -5.94 13.05
N VAL A 194 -8.67 -5.70 12.85
CA VAL A 194 -9.57 -5.22 13.91
C VAL A 194 -9.90 -6.32 14.91
N VAL A 195 -10.10 -7.57 14.42
CA VAL A 195 -10.43 -8.71 15.27
C VAL A 195 -9.16 -9.27 15.93
N THR A 196 -9.02 -9.09 17.22
CA THR A 196 -7.81 -9.46 17.99
C THR A 196 -7.38 -10.92 17.85
N LYS A 197 -8.34 -11.83 17.70
CA LYS A 197 -8.06 -13.28 17.50
C LYS A 197 -7.33 -13.58 16.19
N TRP A 198 -7.47 -12.71 15.18
CA TRP A 198 -6.92 -12.89 13.83
C TRP A 198 -5.54 -12.24 13.64
N TRP A 199 -5.00 -11.60 14.66
CA TRP A 199 -3.67 -11.00 14.65
C TRP A 199 -2.58 -11.92 14.09
N ARG A 200 -2.65 -13.23 14.36
CA ARG A 200 -1.69 -14.22 13.87
C ARG A 200 -1.66 -14.36 12.35
N LEU A 201 -2.72 -13.93 11.65
CA LEU A 201 -2.81 -13.96 10.20
C LEU A 201 -2.06 -12.80 9.53
N LEU A 202 -1.87 -11.67 10.22
CA LEU A 202 -1.31 -10.46 9.64
C LEU A 202 0.07 -10.65 8.99
N PRO A 203 1.04 -11.36 9.58
CA PRO A 203 2.32 -11.59 8.92
C PRO A 203 2.15 -12.33 7.60
N ALA A 204 1.31 -13.36 7.56
CA ALA A 204 1.04 -14.14 6.35
C ALA A 204 0.33 -13.30 5.28
N LEU A 205 -0.66 -12.50 5.67
CA LEU A 205 -1.38 -11.62 4.74
C LEU A 205 -0.46 -10.56 4.13
N LEU A 206 0.45 -9.99 4.93
CA LEU A 206 1.42 -9.02 4.42
C LEU A 206 2.42 -9.68 3.47
N VAL A 207 2.86 -10.91 3.76
CA VAL A 207 3.72 -11.68 2.86
C VAL A 207 3.00 -11.99 1.55
N VAL A 208 1.73 -12.42 1.59
CA VAL A 208 0.93 -12.67 0.38
C VAL A 208 0.78 -11.40 -0.46
N LEU A 209 0.48 -10.26 0.18
CA LEU A 209 0.35 -8.97 -0.49
C LEU A 209 1.63 -8.59 -1.23
N VAL A 210 2.77 -8.65 -0.55
CA VAL A 210 4.08 -8.29 -1.13
C VAL A 210 4.53 -9.29 -2.19
N ALA A 211 4.32 -10.59 -1.98
CA ALA A 211 4.65 -11.62 -2.96
C ALA A 211 3.84 -11.47 -4.25
N SER A 212 2.55 -11.11 -4.15
CA SER A 212 1.70 -10.78 -5.30
C SER A 212 2.25 -9.57 -6.08
N ASP A 213 2.64 -8.49 -5.39
CA ASP A 213 3.20 -7.29 -5.99
C ASP A 213 4.55 -7.56 -6.69
N ILE A 214 5.42 -8.37 -6.08
CA ILE A 214 6.69 -8.82 -6.69
C ILE A 214 6.42 -9.65 -7.96
N ALA A 215 5.47 -10.58 -7.90
CA ALA A 215 5.11 -11.43 -9.03
C ALA A 215 4.58 -10.58 -10.20
N HIS A 216 3.74 -9.59 -9.92
CA HIS A 216 3.24 -8.62 -10.89
C HIS A 216 4.38 -7.83 -11.53
N ALA A 217 5.29 -7.26 -10.74
CA ALA A 217 6.44 -6.52 -11.24
C ALA A 217 7.34 -7.36 -12.16
N ILE A 218 7.56 -8.63 -11.84
CA ILE A 218 8.31 -9.58 -12.68
C ILE A 218 7.55 -9.87 -13.97
N ALA A 219 6.24 -10.17 -13.88
CA ALA A 219 5.40 -10.46 -15.03
C ALA A 219 5.36 -9.30 -16.03
N PHE A 220 5.39 -8.07 -15.55
CA PHE A 220 5.43 -6.85 -16.37
C PHE A 220 6.75 -6.70 -17.13
N GLU A 221 7.89 -7.14 -16.59
CA GLU A 221 9.19 -6.98 -17.23
C GLU A 221 9.47 -8.04 -18.32
N ILE A 222 8.87 -9.23 -18.21
CA ILE A 222 9.14 -10.35 -19.14
C ILE A 222 8.92 -9.97 -20.62
N PRO A 223 7.80 -9.34 -21.03
CA PRO A 223 7.55 -9.03 -22.45
C PRO A 223 8.34 -7.82 -22.97
N ARG A 224 9.06 -7.09 -22.12
CA ARG A 224 9.80 -5.89 -22.52
C ARG A 224 10.99 -6.22 -23.42
N PRO A 225 11.33 -5.32 -24.35
CA PRO A 225 12.47 -5.52 -25.25
C PRO A 225 13.80 -5.41 -24.49
N GLY A 226 14.81 -6.13 -24.97
CA GLY A 226 16.18 -6.07 -24.47
C GLY A 226 16.74 -7.41 -23.99
N GLY A 227 18.05 -7.47 -23.81
CA GLY A 227 18.75 -8.63 -23.24
C GLY A 227 18.57 -8.73 -21.73
N ASN A 228 18.98 -9.85 -21.13
CA ASN A 228 18.79 -10.12 -19.71
C ASN A 228 19.34 -9.01 -18.79
N LEU A 229 20.55 -8.53 -19.04
CA LEU A 229 21.13 -7.44 -18.25
C LEU A 229 20.30 -6.15 -18.37
N THR A 230 19.85 -5.80 -19.58
CA THR A 230 18.98 -4.63 -19.80
C THR A 230 17.69 -4.76 -19.03
N LYS A 231 17.04 -5.93 -19.04
CA LYS A 231 15.81 -6.19 -18.25
C LYS A 231 16.04 -6.07 -16.75
N VAL A 232 17.14 -6.60 -16.22
CA VAL A 232 17.48 -6.47 -14.79
C VAL A 232 17.67 -5.00 -14.41
N LEU A 233 18.40 -4.22 -15.22
CA LEU A 233 18.60 -2.79 -14.98
C LEU A 233 17.29 -2.00 -15.08
N GLN A 234 16.44 -2.33 -16.06
CA GLN A 234 15.11 -1.75 -16.20
C GLN A 234 14.20 -2.11 -15.02
N PHE A 235 14.23 -3.37 -14.58
CA PHE A 235 13.49 -3.83 -13.39
C PHE A 235 13.90 -3.05 -12.13
N ILE A 236 15.21 -2.95 -11.84
CA ILE A 236 15.72 -2.23 -10.68
C ILE A 236 15.37 -0.74 -10.78
N GLY A 237 15.65 -0.11 -11.92
CA GLY A 237 15.38 1.32 -12.12
C GLY A 237 13.89 1.67 -12.14
N GLY A 238 13.05 0.79 -12.72
CA GLY A 238 11.60 0.97 -12.78
C GLY A 238 10.88 0.70 -11.45
N ASN A 239 11.44 -0.18 -10.62
CA ASN A 239 10.80 -0.64 -9.38
C ASN A 239 11.52 -0.19 -8.11
N PHE A 240 12.40 0.82 -8.14
CA PHE A 240 13.20 1.17 -6.97
C PHE A 240 12.33 1.54 -5.74
N VAL A 241 11.17 2.18 -5.94
CA VAL A 241 10.22 2.50 -4.85
C VAL A 241 9.59 1.21 -4.33
N SER A 242 9.10 0.33 -5.21
CA SER A 242 8.51 -0.95 -4.82
C SER A 242 9.53 -1.83 -4.11
N ILE A 243 10.80 -1.86 -4.55
CA ILE A 243 11.89 -2.58 -3.87
C ILE A 243 12.09 -2.05 -2.44
N ALA A 244 12.05 -0.73 -2.24
CA ALA A 244 12.13 -0.15 -0.90
C ALA A 244 10.92 -0.54 -0.03
N VAL A 245 9.71 -0.60 -0.60
CA VAL A 245 8.50 -1.07 0.08
C VAL A 245 8.62 -2.55 0.46
N TRP A 246 9.11 -3.41 -0.45
CA TRP A 246 9.33 -4.82 -0.15
C TRP A 246 10.38 -5.03 0.94
N ALA A 247 11.46 -4.24 0.92
CA ALA A 247 12.46 -4.25 1.99
C ALA A 247 11.86 -3.82 3.34
N ALA A 248 10.99 -2.80 3.36
CA ALA A 248 10.29 -2.36 4.57
C ALA A 248 9.27 -3.38 5.10
N ALA A 249 8.76 -4.27 4.25
CA ALA A 249 7.89 -5.35 4.70
C ALA A 249 8.61 -6.36 5.61
N ILE A 250 9.93 -6.56 5.45
CA ILE A 250 10.70 -7.52 6.25
C ILE A 250 10.67 -7.15 7.75
N PRO A 251 11.14 -5.96 8.18
CA PRO A 251 11.06 -5.58 9.59
C PRO A 251 9.62 -5.48 10.08
N THR A 252 8.66 -5.13 9.21
CA THR A 252 7.24 -5.10 9.55
C THR A 252 6.72 -6.49 9.91
N VAL A 253 7.01 -7.51 9.09
CA VAL A 253 6.65 -8.91 9.37
C VAL A 253 7.29 -9.39 10.67
N ILE A 254 8.57 -9.08 10.90
CA ILE A 254 9.27 -9.43 12.15
C ILE A 254 8.59 -8.77 13.36
N ALA A 255 8.24 -7.49 13.26
CA ALA A 255 7.54 -6.76 14.31
C ALA A 255 6.13 -7.33 14.57
N LEU A 256 5.39 -7.73 13.52
CA LEU A 256 4.11 -8.42 13.63
C LEU A 256 4.24 -9.77 14.36
N VAL A 257 5.22 -10.60 13.99
CA VAL A 257 5.48 -11.89 14.65
C VAL A 257 5.82 -11.69 16.12
N ARG A 258 6.59 -10.64 16.44
CA ARG A 258 6.96 -10.26 17.81
C ARG A 258 5.87 -9.49 18.55
N ARG A 259 4.70 -9.28 17.94
CA ARG A 259 3.54 -8.56 18.49
C ARG A 259 3.86 -7.14 18.97
N ARG A 260 4.75 -6.45 18.28
CA ARG A 260 5.09 -5.06 18.60
C ARG A 260 4.00 -4.11 18.10
N ALA A 261 3.58 -3.15 18.92
CA ALA A 261 2.54 -2.19 18.57
C ALA A 261 2.91 -1.33 17.34
N GLU A 262 4.19 -0.96 17.23
CA GLU A 262 4.72 -0.20 16.09
C GLU A 262 4.62 -0.91 14.73
N ALA A 263 4.38 -2.24 14.72
CA ALA A 263 4.18 -2.99 13.47
C ALA A 263 3.02 -2.45 12.62
N LEU A 264 2.00 -1.84 13.24
CA LEU A 264 0.86 -1.26 12.52
C LEU A 264 1.28 -0.09 11.62
N TYR A 265 2.29 0.71 11.99
CA TYR A 265 2.82 1.75 11.10
C TYR A 265 3.43 1.15 9.83
N GLY A 266 4.16 0.04 9.98
CA GLY A 266 4.71 -0.70 8.83
C GLY A 266 3.60 -1.29 7.96
N VAL A 267 2.52 -1.83 8.54
CA VAL A 267 1.35 -2.33 7.80
C VAL A 267 0.71 -1.20 6.99
N VAL A 268 0.51 -0.02 7.59
CA VAL A 268 -0.02 1.15 6.87
C VAL A 268 0.91 1.56 5.74
N PHE A 269 2.20 1.67 6.00
CA PHE A 269 3.18 2.09 4.99
C PHE A 269 3.23 1.12 3.80
N VAL A 270 3.46 -0.16 4.07
CA VAL A 270 3.57 -1.19 3.02
C VAL A 270 2.23 -1.37 2.30
N GLY A 271 1.13 -1.53 3.04
CA GLY A 271 -0.19 -1.76 2.46
C GLY A 271 -0.67 -0.60 1.59
N LEU A 272 -0.44 0.65 2.03
CA LEU A 272 -0.82 1.85 1.27
C LEU A 272 -0.03 1.97 -0.03
N LEU A 273 1.29 1.79 0.03
CA LEU A 273 2.12 1.93 -1.17
C LEU A 273 1.87 0.81 -2.18
N VAL A 274 1.68 -0.44 -1.74
CA VAL A 274 1.28 -1.54 -2.64
C VAL A 274 -0.09 -1.27 -3.24
N ALA A 275 -1.08 -0.82 -2.46
CA ALA A 275 -2.40 -0.49 -2.98
C ALA A 275 -2.38 0.66 -3.99
N LEU A 276 -1.56 1.69 -3.77
CA LEU A 276 -1.46 2.83 -4.68
C LEU A 276 -0.64 2.50 -5.93
N ILE A 277 0.56 1.92 -5.77
CA ILE A 277 1.50 1.69 -6.87
C ILE A 277 1.12 0.43 -7.66
N GLY A 278 0.89 -0.71 -6.98
CA GLY A 278 0.55 -1.98 -7.63
C GLY A 278 -0.93 -2.11 -7.98
N GLY A 279 -1.83 -1.40 -7.29
CA GLY A 279 -3.26 -1.54 -7.49
C GLY A 279 -3.94 -0.41 -8.24
N ALA A 280 -3.87 0.83 -7.69
CA ALA A 280 -4.64 1.95 -8.25
C ALA A 280 -4.16 2.38 -9.65
N THR A 281 -2.86 2.29 -9.92
CA THR A 281 -2.29 2.62 -11.24
C THR A 281 -2.71 1.62 -12.32
N ASP A 282 -2.97 0.36 -11.94
CA ASP A 282 -3.36 -0.73 -12.85
C ASP A 282 -4.85 -1.08 -12.79
N LEU A 283 -5.66 -0.26 -12.11
CA LEU A 283 -7.12 -0.45 -12.00
C LEU A 283 -7.79 -0.63 -13.38
N ALA A 284 -7.28 0.04 -14.41
CA ALA A 284 -7.79 -0.09 -15.78
C ALA A 284 -7.71 -1.53 -16.31
N ALA A 285 -6.84 -2.39 -15.79
CA ALA A 285 -6.71 -3.79 -16.19
C ALA A 285 -8.01 -4.59 -16.03
N LEU A 286 -8.88 -4.18 -15.10
CA LEU A 286 -10.17 -4.84 -14.87
C LEU A 286 -11.10 -4.74 -16.09
N TRP A 287 -10.96 -3.70 -16.93
CA TRP A 287 -11.82 -3.40 -18.07
C TRP A 287 -11.11 -3.39 -19.42
N LYS A 288 -9.80 -3.68 -19.45
CA LYS A 288 -9.03 -3.68 -20.70
C LYS A 288 -8.68 -5.10 -21.15
N SER A 289 -8.65 -5.31 -22.45
CA SER A 289 -8.37 -6.61 -23.05
C SER A 289 -6.89 -6.90 -23.23
N GLN A 290 -6.09 -5.86 -23.46
CA GLN A 290 -4.64 -5.97 -23.64
C GLN A 290 -3.95 -5.45 -22.38
N LEU A 291 -3.17 -6.32 -21.75
CA LEU A 291 -2.43 -6.04 -20.51
C LEU A 291 -0.92 -6.11 -20.78
N PRO A 292 -0.10 -5.34 -20.08
CA PRO A 292 1.34 -5.27 -20.32
C PRO A 292 2.12 -6.50 -19.83
N ASP A 293 1.50 -7.33 -18.99
CA ASP A 293 2.17 -8.42 -18.29
C ASP A 293 2.25 -9.70 -19.13
N ALA A 294 3.26 -10.53 -18.82
CA ALA A 294 3.29 -11.90 -19.30
C ALA A 294 2.30 -12.75 -18.48
N GLY A 295 1.57 -13.61 -19.15
CA GLY A 295 0.67 -14.55 -18.51
C GLY A 295 -0.80 -14.32 -18.83
N PRO A 296 -1.68 -15.08 -18.20
CA PRO A 296 -3.11 -14.97 -18.47
C PRO A 296 -3.70 -13.69 -17.85
N PRO A 297 -4.57 -12.97 -18.57
CA PRO A 297 -5.12 -11.69 -18.09
C PRO A 297 -5.89 -11.73 -16.76
N TRP A 298 -6.40 -12.90 -16.36
CA TRP A 298 -7.08 -13.04 -15.07
C TRP A 298 -6.11 -12.90 -13.89
N LEU A 299 -4.82 -13.28 -14.07
CA LEU A 299 -3.82 -13.18 -13.01
C LEU A 299 -3.53 -11.72 -12.69
N THR A 300 -3.26 -10.88 -13.69
CA THR A 300 -3.08 -9.42 -13.50
C THR A 300 -4.27 -8.78 -12.81
N ARG A 301 -5.49 -9.17 -13.18
CA ARG A 301 -6.71 -8.67 -12.52
C ARG A 301 -6.80 -9.11 -11.07
N LEU A 302 -6.42 -10.35 -10.77
CA LEU A 302 -6.34 -10.85 -9.39
C LEU A 302 -5.31 -10.07 -8.56
N GLU A 303 -4.14 -9.77 -9.14
CA GLU A 303 -3.10 -8.97 -8.49
C GLU A 303 -3.59 -7.57 -8.15
N VAL A 304 -4.28 -6.89 -9.07
CA VAL A 304 -4.93 -5.59 -8.81
C VAL A 304 -5.95 -5.69 -7.68
N VAL A 305 -6.76 -6.74 -7.66
CA VAL A 305 -7.77 -6.99 -6.62
C VAL A 305 -7.11 -7.26 -5.26
N VAL A 306 -6.00 -8.02 -5.23
CA VAL A 306 -5.22 -8.27 -4.01
C VAL A 306 -4.58 -6.97 -3.50
N ALA A 307 -3.93 -6.21 -4.39
CA ALA A 307 -3.25 -4.97 -4.00
C ALA A 307 -4.24 -3.95 -3.41
N LEU A 308 -5.36 -3.69 -4.11
CA LEU A 308 -6.37 -2.72 -3.67
C LEU A 308 -7.24 -3.26 -2.52
N GLY A 309 -7.73 -4.49 -2.64
CA GLY A 309 -8.63 -5.09 -1.67
C GLY A 309 -7.89 -5.41 -0.37
N LEU A 310 -6.95 -6.36 -0.41
CA LEU A 310 -6.23 -6.77 0.79
C LEU A 310 -5.37 -5.63 1.34
N GLY A 311 -4.57 -4.95 0.49
CA GLY A 311 -3.73 -3.83 0.91
C GLY A 311 -4.54 -2.71 1.54
N GLY A 312 -5.61 -2.24 0.86
CA GLY A 312 -6.52 -1.21 1.39
C GLY A 312 -7.22 -1.62 2.68
N GLY A 313 -7.66 -2.88 2.79
CA GLY A 313 -8.29 -3.43 3.99
C GLY A 313 -7.34 -3.47 5.18
N LEU A 314 -6.09 -3.94 4.99
CA LEU A 314 -5.06 -3.93 6.02
C LEU A 314 -4.77 -2.51 6.51
N VAL A 315 -4.68 -1.53 5.60
CA VAL A 315 -4.47 -0.11 5.94
C VAL A 315 -5.63 0.42 6.77
N ALA A 316 -6.86 0.24 6.29
CA ALA A 316 -8.06 0.73 6.99
C ALA A 316 -8.17 0.12 8.40
N GLY A 317 -7.95 -1.20 8.51
CA GLY A 317 -7.96 -1.89 9.80
C GLY A 317 -6.86 -1.40 10.74
N ALA A 318 -5.63 -1.18 10.21
CA ALA A 318 -4.51 -0.68 11.01
C ALA A 318 -4.78 0.73 11.52
N LEU A 319 -5.31 1.62 10.69
CA LEU A 319 -5.68 2.99 11.09
C LEU A 319 -6.78 2.98 12.16
N ILE A 320 -7.84 2.18 11.98
CA ILE A 320 -8.90 2.04 12.99
C ILE A 320 -8.32 1.55 14.31
N ARG A 321 -7.47 0.50 14.28
CA ARG A 321 -6.85 -0.03 15.49
C ARG A 321 -5.92 0.98 16.16
N MET A 322 -5.13 1.74 15.38
CA MET A 322 -4.27 2.79 15.91
C MET A 322 -5.07 3.93 16.55
N VAL A 323 -6.20 4.33 15.95
CA VAL A 323 -7.08 5.35 16.54
C VAL A 323 -7.69 4.83 17.83
N ARG A 324 -8.20 3.59 17.85
CA ARG A 324 -8.75 2.97 19.06
C ARG A 324 -7.69 2.81 20.15
N SER A 325 -6.48 2.34 19.80
CA SER A 325 -5.39 2.21 20.78
C SER A 325 -4.90 3.56 21.30
N ARG A 326 -4.93 4.62 20.48
CA ARG A 326 -4.64 5.98 20.94
C ARG A 326 -5.74 6.53 21.82
N ALA A 327 -6.99 6.27 21.50
CA ALA A 327 -8.12 6.64 22.36
C ALA A 327 -8.06 5.90 23.70
N ALA A 328 -7.62 4.62 23.69
CA ALA A 328 -7.39 3.82 24.91
C ALA A 328 -6.06 4.17 25.61
N ALA A 329 -5.09 4.76 24.92
CA ALA A 329 -3.79 5.21 25.44
C ALA A 329 -3.69 6.74 25.55
N LEU A 330 -4.82 7.44 25.61
CA LEU A 330 -4.84 8.81 26.12
C LEU A 330 -4.22 8.74 27.53
N PRO A 331 -3.19 9.57 27.80
CA PRO A 331 -2.18 9.24 28.78
C PRO A 331 -2.80 8.97 30.15
N ALA A 332 -2.65 7.74 30.61
CA ALA A 332 -2.81 7.36 32.01
C ALA A 332 -1.96 8.27 32.93
N ALA A 333 -0.86 8.80 32.41
CA ALA A 333 0.02 9.73 33.11
C ALA A 333 -0.62 11.07 33.51
N GLU A 334 -1.81 11.40 33.01
CA GLU A 334 -2.41 12.69 33.34
C GLU A 334 -3.77 12.62 34.06
N GLY A 335 -4.41 11.44 34.21
CA GLY A 335 -5.75 11.30 34.84
C GLY A 335 -6.84 12.22 34.23
N ARG A 336 -6.46 13.07 33.31
CA ARG A 336 -7.27 14.16 32.78
C ARG A 336 -8.45 13.68 31.94
N TRP A 337 -8.26 12.60 31.18
CA TRP A 337 -9.29 12.12 30.27
C TRP A 337 -10.49 11.58 31.03
N LEU A 338 -10.26 10.86 32.15
CA LEU A 338 -11.31 10.31 32.93
C LEU A 338 -12.05 11.42 33.72
N SER A 339 -11.32 12.38 34.32
CA SER A 339 -11.92 13.53 34.97
C SER A 339 -12.66 14.44 33.97
N LEU A 340 -12.18 14.60 32.75
CA LEU A 340 -12.86 15.34 31.67
C LEU A 340 -14.11 14.59 31.16
N LEU A 341 -14.06 13.26 31.11
CA LEU A 341 -15.18 12.43 30.69
C LEU A 341 -16.31 12.48 31.74
N VAL A 342 -15.97 12.53 33.03
CA VAL A 342 -16.93 12.43 34.16
C VAL A 342 -17.32 13.79 34.72
N SER A 343 -16.46 14.81 34.60
CA SER A 343 -16.73 16.16 35.10
C SER A 343 -17.90 16.82 34.37
N GLY A 344 -18.86 17.30 35.09
CA GLY A 344 -20.04 17.99 34.56
C GLY A 344 -21.17 17.07 34.10
N LEU A 345 -21.01 15.76 34.15
CA LEU A 345 -22.07 14.81 33.86
C LEU A 345 -22.95 14.59 35.09
N THR A 346 -24.26 14.53 34.87
CA THR A 346 -25.19 14.00 35.87
C THR A 346 -25.03 12.49 35.99
N ALA A 347 -25.47 11.92 37.16
CA ALA A 347 -25.44 10.47 37.33
C ALA A 347 -26.15 9.70 36.19
N ALA A 348 -27.29 10.23 35.71
CA ALA A 348 -28.06 9.60 34.63
C ALA A 348 -27.36 9.68 33.29
N GLU A 349 -26.60 10.75 33.02
CA GLU A 349 -25.78 10.88 31.81
C GLU A 349 -24.57 9.94 31.85
N LEU A 350 -23.92 9.81 33.02
CA LEU A 350 -22.82 8.88 33.22
C LEU A 350 -23.28 7.43 33.06
N GLU A 351 -24.43 7.04 33.60
CA GLU A 351 -25.01 5.71 33.44
C GLU A 351 -25.36 5.40 31.98
N ARG A 352 -25.79 6.43 31.21
CA ARG A 352 -26.05 6.25 29.79
C ARG A 352 -24.77 6.04 28.99
N ILE A 353 -23.75 6.83 29.26
CA ILE A 353 -22.46 6.73 28.57
C ILE A 353 -21.74 5.43 28.95
N ALA A 354 -21.80 5.04 30.24
CA ALA A 354 -21.17 3.84 30.75
C ALA A 354 -21.68 2.55 30.07
N ARG A 355 -22.95 2.53 29.63
CA ARG A 355 -23.50 1.39 28.87
C ARG A 355 -22.89 1.21 27.49
N ASP A 356 -22.36 2.28 26.88
CA ASP A 356 -21.74 2.26 25.55
C ASP A 356 -20.20 2.13 25.60
N LEU A 357 -19.61 2.16 26.82
CA LEU A 357 -18.18 1.99 27.03
C LEU A 357 -17.83 0.50 27.19
N ASP A 358 -16.66 0.12 26.68
CA ASP A 358 -16.06 -1.16 27.07
C ASP A 358 -15.48 -1.02 28.48
N THR A 359 -16.20 -1.57 29.46
CA THR A 359 -15.88 -1.51 30.90
C THR A 359 -14.45 -1.97 31.17
N ASP A 360 -14.00 -3.02 30.50
CA ASP A 360 -12.67 -3.60 30.68
C ASP A 360 -11.55 -2.68 30.18
N GLU A 361 -11.70 -2.12 28.96
CA GLU A 361 -10.71 -1.20 28.39
C GLU A 361 -10.58 0.08 29.23
N VAL A 362 -11.70 0.62 29.69
CA VAL A 362 -11.73 1.84 30.53
C VAL A 362 -11.07 1.61 31.86
N LEU A 363 -11.43 0.52 32.56
CA LEU A 363 -10.86 0.20 33.86
C LEU A 363 -9.38 -0.19 33.78
N GLU A 364 -8.93 -0.85 32.71
CA GLU A 364 -7.50 -1.13 32.51
C GLU A 364 -6.68 0.16 32.53
N VAL A 365 -7.13 1.18 31.80
CA VAL A 365 -6.43 2.46 31.73
C VAL A 365 -6.51 3.19 33.07
N ALA A 366 -7.68 3.23 33.68
CA ALA A 366 -7.91 3.93 34.94
C ALA A 366 -7.14 3.32 36.12
N PHE A 367 -7.08 2.00 36.23
CA PHE A 367 -6.31 1.33 37.28
C PHE A 367 -4.79 1.38 37.05
N ARG A 368 -4.33 1.40 35.82
CA ARG A 368 -2.92 1.63 35.52
C ARG A 368 -2.46 3.03 35.90
N ASP A 369 -3.31 4.03 35.68
CA ASP A 369 -3.10 5.40 36.14
C ASP A 369 -3.09 5.49 37.69
N LEU A 370 -4.06 4.84 38.37
CA LEU A 370 -4.08 4.74 39.81
C LEU A 370 -2.78 4.12 40.36
N ALA A 371 -2.32 3.01 39.80
CA ALA A 371 -1.07 2.37 40.23
C ALA A 371 0.13 3.32 40.15
N SER A 372 0.22 4.12 39.08
CA SER A 372 1.25 5.13 38.90
C SER A 372 1.12 6.26 39.96
N ARG A 373 -0.07 6.77 40.18
CA ARG A 373 -0.33 7.84 41.16
C ARG A 373 -0.09 7.40 42.61
N ALA A 374 -0.41 6.14 42.94
CA ALA A 374 -0.23 5.56 44.26
C ALA A 374 1.23 5.17 44.58
N ALA A 375 2.15 5.30 43.66
CA ALA A 375 3.56 4.99 43.86
C ALA A 375 4.18 5.63 45.16
N PRO A 376 3.82 6.88 45.56
CA PRO A 376 4.33 7.45 46.80
C PRO A 376 3.91 6.71 48.09
N VAL A 377 2.81 5.93 48.04
CA VAL A 377 2.30 5.14 49.21
C VAL A 377 2.54 3.64 48.99
N ARG A 378 3.48 3.27 48.16
CA ARG A 378 3.83 1.87 47.85
C ARG A 378 4.01 1.02 49.14
N ASP A 379 4.71 1.55 50.12
CA ASP A 379 5.01 0.81 51.35
C ASP A 379 3.74 0.38 52.12
N ALA A 380 2.60 1.04 51.90
CA ALA A 380 1.32 0.62 52.46
C ALA A 380 0.81 -0.72 51.88
N PHE A 381 1.25 -1.07 50.68
CA PHE A 381 0.91 -2.34 50.03
C PHE A 381 1.76 -3.53 50.52
N ALA A 382 2.68 -3.33 51.47
CA ALA A 382 3.39 -4.43 52.12
C ALA A 382 2.47 -5.47 52.79
N ALA A 383 1.25 -5.07 53.18
CA ALA A 383 0.22 -5.96 53.74
C ALA A 383 -0.47 -6.81 52.65
N GLY A 384 -0.30 -6.48 51.37
CA GLY A 384 -0.90 -7.12 50.21
C GLY A 384 -1.63 -6.15 49.29
N PRO A 385 -2.12 -6.63 48.14
CA PRO A 385 -2.78 -5.81 47.15
C PRO A 385 -4.20 -5.39 47.55
N VAL A 386 -4.73 -4.36 46.87
CA VAL A 386 -6.13 -3.92 46.95
C VAL A 386 -6.91 -4.47 45.77
N ALA A 387 -8.00 -5.16 46.02
CA ALA A 387 -8.92 -5.63 44.98
C ALA A 387 -10.07 -4.63 44.79
N PHE A 388 -10.40 -4.36 43.55
CA PHE A 388 -11.55 -3.56 43.13
C PHE A 388 -12.53 -4.47 42.40
N VAL A 389 -13.74 -4.60 42.94
CA VAL A 389 -14.79 -5.49 42.45
C VAL A 389 -15.91 -4.67 41.84
N VAL A 390 -16.16 -4.87 40.56
CA VAL A 390 -17.28 -4.25 39.84
C VAL A 390 -18.52 -5.08 40.08
N THR A 391 -19.55 -4.49 40.75
CA THR A 391 -20.69 -5.25 41.27
C THR A 391 -21.87 -5.37 40.32
N ASP A 392 -21.90 -4.60 39.24
CA ASP A 392 -22.96 -4.52 38.24
C ASP A 392 -22.56 -5.17 36.88
N GLU A 393 -21.43 -5.89 36.82
CA GLU A 393 -20.98 -6.65 35.65
C GLU A 393 -21.16 -8.17 35.87
N GLU A 394 -21.58 -8.87 34.82
CA GLU A 394 -21.68 -10.33 34.81
C GLU A 394 -20.87 -10.90 33.62
N PRO A 395 -19.83 -11.74 33.83
CA PRO A 395 -19.33 -12.20 35.14
C PRO A 395 -18.69 -11.06 35.97
N VAL A 396 -18.73 -11.18 37.27
CA VAL A 396 -18.13 -10.20 38.22
C VAL A 396 -16.68 -9.91 37.80
N MET A 397 -16.39 -8.64 37.55
CA MET A 397 -15.09 -8.18 37.17
C MET A 397 -14.27 -7.73 38.37
N VAL A 398 -13.01 -8.18 38.44
CA VAL A 398 -12.09 -7.82 39.51
C VAL A 398 -10.81 -7.25 38.92
N TRP A 399 -10.36 -6.13 39.49
CA TRP A 399 -9.04 -5.55 39.20
C TRP A 399 -8.25 -5.49 40.53
N THR A 400 -6.96 -5.79 40.45
CA THR A 400 -6.07 -5.81 41.61
C THR A 400 -4.92 -4.84 41.40
N VAL A 401 -4.70 -3.94 42.38
CA VAL A 401 -3.58 -3.02 42.42
C VAL A 401 -2.64 -3.43 43.54
N GLY A 402 -1.36 -3.62 43.25
CA GLY A 402 -0.37 -4.05 44.21
C GLY A 402 1.01 -4.23 43.62
N GLU A 403 1.95 -4.70 44.44
CA GLU A 403 3.32 -4.99 43.97
C GLU A 403 3.33 -6.19 43.02
N ALA A 404 4.08 -6.09 41.91
CA ALA A 404 4.22 -7.16 40.95
C ALA A 404 5.58 -7.85 41.10
N GLY A 405 5.62 -8.95 41.84
CA GLY A 405 6.79 -9.82 41.94
C GLY A 405 8.05 -9.11 42.45
N ALA A 406 9.18 -9.29 41.79
CA ALA A 406 10.48 -8.71 42.17
C ALA A 406 10.71 -7.26 41.70
N SER A 407 9.71 -6.61 41.11
CA SER A 407 9.84 -5.19 40.70
C SER A 407 9.23 -4.28 41.77
N ASP A 408 9.99 -3.22 42.05
CA ASP A 408 9.60 -2.16 43.01
C ASP A 408 8.45 -1.25 42.52
N GLU A 409 7.64 -1.70 41.55
CA GLU A 409 6.57 -0.89 40.96
C GLU A 409 5.19 -1.44 41.31
N LEU A 410 4.26 -0.54 41.65
CA LEU A 410 2.84 -0.90 41.75
C LEU A 410 2.29 -1.17 40.35
N ARG A 411 1.50 -2.22 40.22
CA ARG A 411 0.82 -2.57 38.95
C ARG A 411 -0.65 -2.86 39.19
N ALA A 412 -1.43 -2.56 38.17
CA ALA A 412 -2.81 -2.98 38.09
C ALA A 412 -2.91 -4.22 37.20
N VAL A 413 -3.58 -5.25 37.70
CA VAL A 413 -3.76 -6.53 36.97
C VAL A 413 -5.23 -6.91 37.06
N ARG A 414 -5.79 -7.35 35.93
CA ARG A 414 -7.14 -7.92 35.88
C ARG A 414 -7.13 -9.31 36.52
N GLY A 415 -8.00 -9.54 37.48
CA GLY A 415 -8.18 -10.81 38.18
C GLY A 415 -8.11 -10.65 39.68
N SER A 416 -8.63 -11.66 40.41
CA SER A 416 -8.57 -11.74 41.86
C SER A 416 -7.24 -12.34 42.32
N VAL A 417 -6.75 -11.90 43.46
CA VAL A 417 -5.65 -12.52 44.20
C VAL A 417 -6.25 -13.33 45.36
N GLU A 418 -5.63 -14.44 45.75
CA GLU A 418 -6.16 -15.37 46.76
C GLU A 418 -6.44 -14.73 48.15
N ALA A 419 -5.78 -13.63 48.51
CA ALA A 419 -6.03 -12.90 49.73
C ALA A 419 -5.65 -11.42 49.56
N PRO A 420 -6.53 -10.55 49.04
CA PRO A 420 -6.25 -9.13 49.00
C PRO A 420 -6.21 -8.56 50.43
N ALA A 421 -5.27 -7.64 50.71
CA ALA A 421 -5.19 -6.95 51.99
C ALA A 421 -6.44 -6.08 52.24
N ALA A 422 -7.01 -5.51 51.17
CA ALA A 422 -8.26 -4.76 51.21
C ALA A 422 -9.06 -4.98 49.94
N GLU A 423 -10.38 -4.80 50.03
CA GLU A 423 -11.29 -4.91 48.88
C GLU A 423 -12.26 -3.71 48.87
N ILE A 424 -12.45 -3.14 47.68
CA ILE A 424 -13.41 -2.06 47.37
C ILE A 424 -14.42 -2.60 46.39
N ARG A 425 -15.69 -2.67 46.75
CA ARG A 425 -16.78 -3.15 45.88
C ARG A 425 -17.71 -2.00 45.55
N ALA A 426 -17.93 -1.76 44.28
CA ALA A 426 -18.83 -0.71 43.79
C ALA A 426 -19.34 -0.99 42.41
N PRO A 427 -20.46 -0.40 41.96
CA PRO A 427 -20.85 -0.35 40.56
C PRO A 427 -19.81 0.34 39.70
N PHE A 428 -19.76 0.00 38.40
CA PHE A 428 -18.82 0.56 37.43
C PHE A 428 -18.81 2.09 37.45
N THR A 429 -19.99 2.72 37.42
CA THR A 429 -20.12 4.18 37.44
C THR A 429 -19.55 4.83 38.69
N VAL A 430 -19.67 4.18 39.84
CA VAL A 430 -19.09 4.67 41.09
C VAL A 430 -17.57 4.52 41.10
N LEU A 431 -17.04 3.41 40.59
CA LEU A 431 -15.59 3.23 40.40
C LEU A 431 -15.00 4.26 39.46
N LEU A 432 -15.67 4.58 38.36
CA LEU A 432 -15.25 5.65 37.46
C LEU A 432 -15.20 7.01 38.16
N GLN A 433 -16.23 7.33 38.99
CA GLN A 433 -16.29 8.58 39.75
C GLN A 433 -15.15 8.68 40.78
N LEU A 434 -14.85 7.57 41.46
CA LEU A 434 -13.73 7.50 42.42
C LEU A 434 -12.37 7.71 41.68
N LEU A 435 -12.14 6.96 40.60
CA LEU A 435 -10.90 7.01 39.85
C LEU A 435 -10.70 8.36 39.13
N ALA A 436 -11.80 9.03 38.79
CA ALA A 436 -11.80 10.39 38.26
C ALA A 436 -11.67 11.50 39.33
N GLY A 437 -11.71 11.12 40.62
CA GLY A 437 -11.64 12.09 41.70
C GLY A 437 -12.89 12.97 41.88
N THR A 438 -14.02 12.61 41.25
CA THR A 438 -15.28 13.38 41.36
C THR A 438 -16.14 13.00 42.56
N VAL A 439 -15.86 11.87 43.17
CA VAL A 439 -16.50 11.40 44.43
C VAL A 439 -15.40 10.90 45.37
N LEU A 440 -15.50 11.26 46.64
CA LEU A 440 -14.59 10.78 47.68
C LEU A 440 -15.01 9.40 48.18
N VAL A 441 -14.04 8.58 48.64
CA VAL A 441 -14.29 7.24 49.16
C VAL A 441 -15.28 7.29 50.35
N ASP A 442 -15.09 8.24 51.27
CA ASP A 442 -15.94 8.39 52.45
C ASP A 442 -17.37 8.83 52.11
N ASP A 443 -17.54 9.70 51.11
CA ASP A 443 -18.86 10.13 50.64
C ASP A 443 -19.61 8.96 49.97
N ALA A 444 -18.90 8.18 49.14
CA ALA A 444 -19.48 7.01 48.49
C ALA A 444 -19.82 5.91 49.49
N ARG A 445 -19.01 5.74 50.56
CA ARG A 445 -19.27 4.80 51.66
C ARG A 445 -20.47 5.23 52.50
N SER A 446 -20.53 6.50 52.91
CA SER A 446 -21.66 7.05 53.71
C SER A 446 -22.99 7.00 52.94
N GLY A 447 -22.92 7.15 51.59
CA GLY A 447 -24.06 7.01 50.69
C GLY A 447 -24.42 5.58 50.33
N SER A 448 -23.79 4.57 50.93
CA SER A 448 -23.98 3.13 50.63
C SER A 448 -23.77 2.77 49.13
N ARG A 449 -23.00 3.57 48.43
CA ARG A 449 -22.70 3.34 47.01
C ARG A 449 -21.48 2.45 46.79
N LEU A 450 -20.65 2.25 47.83
CA LEU A 450 -19.56 1.30 47.85
C LEU A 450 -19.44 0.61 49.21
N THR A 451 -18.83 -0.55 49.21
CA THR A 451 -18.44 -1.27 50.44
C THR A 451 -16.93 -1.52 50.41
N THR A 452 -16.34 -1.48 51.62
CA THR A 452 -14.92 -1.76 51.82
C THR A 452 -14.75 -2.85 52.86
N THR A 453 -13.83 -3.78 52.65
CA THR A 453 -13.45 -4.83 53.60
C THR A 453 -11.93 -4.95 53.67
N GLY A 454 -11.40 -5.53 54.76
CA GLY A 454 -9.96 -5.71 54.96
C GLY A 454 -9.27 -4.51 55.63
N ASP A 455 -8.00 -4.23 55.25
CA ASP A 455 -7.17 -3.22 55.91
C ASP A 455 -7.66 -1.79 55.64
N GLY A 456 -8.30 -1.22 56.64
CA GLY A 456 -8.80 0.15 56.58
C GLY A 456 -7.70 1.22 56.56
N ALA A 457 -6.50 0.91 57.10
CA ALA A 457 -5.36 1.84 57.06
C ALA A 457 -4.81 1.96 55.60
N LEU A 458 -4.71 0.84 54.89
CA LEU A 458 -4.33 0.82 53.49
C LEU A 458 -5.34 1.59 52.63
N ILE A 459 -6.66 1.38 52.83
CA ILE A 459 -7.69 2.13 52.12
C ILE A 459 -7.59 3.63 52.40
N SER A 460 -7.35 4.02 53.65
CA SER A 460 -7.23 5.43 54.05
C SER A 460 -5.99 6.09 53.43
N GLN A 461 -4.90 5.37 53.29
CA GLN A 461 -3.68 5.86 52.61
C GLN A 461 -3.85 5.93 51.10
N LEU A 462 -4.64 5.04 50.51
CA LEU A 462 -4.93 5.04 49.07
C LEU A 462 -5.98 6.09 48.69
N ALA A 463 -6.93 6.41 49.59
CA ALA A 463 -8.06 7.30 49.31
C ALA A 463 -7.68 8.68 48.74
N PRO A 464 -6.60 9.38 49.17
CA PRO A 464 -6.16 10.62 48.54
C PRO A 464 -5.82 10.47 47.06
N TYR A 465 -5.22 9.34 46.65
CA TYR A 465 -4.83 9.07 45.29
C TYR A 465 -5.99 8.63 44.39
N LEU A 466 -7.05 8.08 44.98
CA LEU A 466 -8.33 7.89 44.29
C LEU A 466 -9.02 9.21 43.99
N ALA A 467 -8.86 10.19 44.90
CA ALA A 467 -9.50 11.50 44.82
C ALA A 467 -8.55 12.60 44.29
N GLU A 468 -7.30 12.28 43.95
CA GLU A 468 -6.33 13.29 43.57
C GLU A 468 -6.75 13.97 42.27
N GLN A 469 -7.07 15.26 42.38
CA GLN A 469 -7.45 16.08 41.25
C GLN A 469 -6.27 16.21 40.28
N SER A 470 -6.54 16.09 39.03
CA SER A 470 -5.57 16.34 37.93
C SER A 470 -4.86 17.69 38.13
N PRO A 471 -3.57 17.81 37.81
CA PRO A 471 -2.78 19.05 37.96
C PRO A 471 -3.35 20.32 37.27
N LEU A 472 -4.47 20.18 36.55
CA LEU A 472 -5.20 21.35 35.96
C LEU A 472 -5.82 22.27 37.03
N THR A 473 -6.11 21.80 38.23
CA THR A 473 -6.65 22.65 39.33
C THR A 473 -5.60 23.47 40.06
N MET A 474 -4.31 23.18 39.86
CA MET A 474 -3.21 23.94 40.48
C MET A 474 -2.83 25.21 39.69
N VAL A 475 -3.33 25.43 38.49
CA VAL A 475 -2.94 26.59 37.61
C VAL A 475 -3.92 27.77 37.79
N GLU A 476 -5.14 27.55 38.27
CA GLU A 476 -6.11 28.65 38.47
C GLU A 476 -5.96 29.41 39.81
N GLY A 477 -5.08 28.96 40.70
CA GLY A 477 -4.87 29.57 42.03
C GLY A 477 -3.74 30.59 42.19
N SER A 478 -2.94 30.82 41.14
CA SER A 478 -1.81 31.78 41.19
C SER A 478 -1.93 32.87 40.13
N ALA A 479 -2.95 33.73 40.27
CA ALA A 479 -2.88 35.06 39.73
C ALA A 479 -1.98 35.88 40.64
N PRO A 480 -0.89 36.52 40.14
CA PRO A 480 -0.12 37.45 40.96
C PRO A 480 -0.99 38.68 41.22
N ALA A 481 -1.17 39.02 42.50
CA ALA A 481 -1.72 40.28 42.89
C ALA A 481 -0.77 41.44 42.50
N SER A 482 -1.38 42.49 41.96
CA SER A 482 -0.91 43.84 41.65
C SER A 482 0.03 44.08 40.52
#